data_1c0aa0699be2272f71a6db7c3484654a
#
_entry.id   1c0aa0699be2272f71a6db7c3484654a
#
_cell.length_a   1.000
_cell.length_b   1.000
_cell.length_c   1.000
_cell.angle_alpha   90.00
_cell.angle_beta   90.00
_cell.angle_gamma   90.00
#
_symmetry.space_group_name_H-M   'P 1'
#
loop_
_entity.id
_entity.type
_entity.pdbx_description
1 polymer ?
#
loop_
_entity_poly.entity_id
_entity_poly.type
_entity_poly.pdbx_seq_one_letter_code
_entity_poly.pdbx_strand_id
1 'polypeptide(L)'
;MEETKKLSCIDCNVKKCNAKQNIENNKPYPGFCVSHNMDLKDRQRALDTYLGDEKDLKIMRASAEIEHDFYCQATRVEETIRWAKKLGAKKIGIASCVGLLKESHLLAGLLREYGFEVYGVGCKIGEVPKTEVGIPERCEEVGVHMCNPILQAQML
;
A
#
# COMPACT_ATOMS: atom_id res chain seq x y z
N MET A 1 -12.73 16.33 -35.11
CA MET A 1 -11.91 15.36 -34.32
C MET A 1 -12.28 15.58 -32.85
N GLU A 2 -13.10 14.70 -32.29
CA GLU A 2 -13.40 14.73 -30.85
C GLU A 2 -12.11 14.37 -30.11
N GLU A 3 -11.60 15.32 -29.33
CA GLU A 3 -10.56 15.02 -28.35
C GLU A 3 -11.11 13.96 -27.40
N THR A 4 -10.57 12.75 -27.46
CA THR A 4 -10.86 11.70 -26.50
C THR A 4 -10.48 12.23 -25.11
N LYS A 5 -11.45 12.67 -24.32
CA LYS A 5 -11.24 13.14 -22.96
C LYS A 5 -10.50 12.06 -22.18
N LYS A 6 -9.29 12.36 -21.74
CA LYS A 6 -8.49 11.45 -20.92
C LYS A 6 -9.24 11.12 -19.63
N LEU A 7 -9.50 9.84 -19.37
CA LEU A 7 -10.14 9.39 -18.15
C LEU A 7 -9.26 9.71 -16.92
N SER A 8 -9.85 10.32 -15.91
CA SER A 8 -9.11 10.74 -14.69
C SER A 8 -10.03 10.84 -13.49
N CYS A 9 -9.60 10.32 -12.34
CA CYS A 9 -10.28 10.52 -11.06
C CYS A 9 -9.78 11.76 -10.31
N ILE A 10 -8.60 12.28 -10.66
CA ILE A 10 -7.94 13.38 -9.93
C ILE A 10 -8.76 14.67 -10.00
N ASP A 11 -9.39 14.93 -11.16
CA ASP A 11 -10.19 16.13 -11.39
C ASP A 11 -11.67 15.97 -10.99
N CYS A 12 -12.02 14.85 -10.34
CA CYS A 12 -13.40 14.54 -10.01
C CYS A 12 -13.85 15.18 -8.69
N ASN A 13 -14.74 16.16 -8.77
CA ASN A 13 -15.40 16.79 -7.61
C ASN A 13 -16.74 16.14 -7.24
N VAL A 14 -17.26 15.22 -8.06
CA VAL A 14 -18.56 14.57 -7.86
C VAL A 14 -18.47 13.41 -6.87
N LYS A 15 -17.40 12.60 -6.96
CA LYS A 15 -17.11 11.43 -6.09
C LYS A 15 -18.31 10.48 -5.95
N LYS A 16 -19.09 10.30 -7.01
CA LYS A 16 -20.32 9.49 -7.01
C LYS A 16 -20.07 7.99 -6.75
N CYS A 17 -18.84 7.51 -6.93
CA CYS A 17 -18.41 6.16 -6.56
C CYS A 17 -18.33 5.94 -5.03
N ASN A 18 -18.36 6.99 -4.21
CA ASN A 18 -18.44 6.89 -2.75
C ASN A 18 -19.91 6.90 -2.31
N ALA A 19 -20.48 5.72 -2.02
CA ALA A 19 -21.88 5.56 -1.68
C ALA A 19 -22.35 6.38 -0.48
N LYS A 20 -21.51 6.61 0.51
CA LYS A 20 -21.86 7.46 1.69
C LYS A 20 -22.11 8.91 1.32
N GLN A 21 -21.45 9.41 0.27
CA GLN A 21 -21.61 10.78 -0.21
C GLN A 21 -22.70 10.91 -1.29
N ASN A 22 -23.23 9.79 -1.78
CA ASN A 22 -24.17 9.77 -2.91
C ASN A 22 -25.65 9.89 -2.51
N ILE A 23 -25.96 9.76 -1.24
CA ILE A 23 -27.37 9.82 -0.78
C ILE A 23 -27.97 11.20 -1.08
N GLU A 24 -27.15 12.25 -1.20
CA GLU A 24 -27.59 13.62 -1.47
C GLU A 24 -27.13 14.18 -2.83
N ASN A 25 -26.37 13.41 -3.63
CA ASN A 25 -25.73 13.94 -4.83
C ASN A 25 -26.36 13.41 -6.13
N ASN A 26 -27.40 14.09 -6.60
CA ASN A 26 -28.06 13.81 -7.90
C ASN A 26 -27.25 14.24 -9.13
N LYS A 27 -26.00 14.68 -8.98
CA LYS A 27 -25.17 15.10 -10.11
C LYS A 27 -24.84 13.89 -11.01
N PRO A 28 -24.85 14.04 -12.35
CA PRO A 28 -24.44 12.98 -13.26
C PRO A 28 -22.96 12.66 -13.10
N TYR A 29 -22.55 11.48 -13.54
CA TYR A 29 -21.11 11.16 -13.66
C TYR A 29 -20.45 12.13 -14.64
N PRO A 30 -19.26 12.67 -14.33
CA PRO A 30 -18.51 13.47 -15.31
C PRO A 30 -18.11 12.59 -16.50
N GLY A 31 -18.07 13.18 -17.69
CA GLY A 31 -17.71 12.44 -18.92
C GLY A 31 -16.32 11.81 -18.92
N PHE A 32 -15.42 12.30 -18.03
CA PHE A 32 -14.09 11.73 -17.81
C PHE A 32 -14.03 10.69 -16.66
N CYS A 33 -15.17 10.27 -16.10
CA CYS A 33 -15.20 9.33 -14.99
C CYS A 33 -14.64 7.97 -15.39
N VAL A 34 -13.57 7.52 -14.76
CA VAL A 34 -12.95 6.22 -15.02
C VAL A 34 -13.93 5.08 -14.74
N SER A 35 -14.57 5.07 -13.58
CA SER A 35 -15.49 3.98 -13.17
C SER A 35 -16.70 3.84 -14.08
N HIS A 36 -17.16 4.93 -14.72
CA HIS A 36 -18.31 4.92 -15.61
C HIS A 36 -17.96 4.55 -17.06
N ASN A 37 -16.70 4.79 -17.46
CA ASN A 37 -16.23 4.60 -18.83
C ASN A 37 -15.20 3.47 -18.97
N MET A 38 -14.88 2.75 -17.89
CA MET A 38 -13.94 1.62 -17.94
C MET A 38 -14.56 0.41 -18.65
N ASP A 39 -13.72 -0.46 -19.20
CA ASP A 39 -14.18 -1.76 -19.69
C ASP A 39 -14.61 -2.63 -18.50
N LEU A 40 -15.82 -3.15 -18.56
CA LEU A 40 -16.35 -4.06 -17.55
C LEU A 40 -15.52 -5.36 -17.41
N LYS A 41 -14.82 -5.76 -18.47
CA LYS A 41 -13.88 -6.90 -18.43
C LYS A 41 -12.70 -6.61 -17.53
N ASP A 42 -12.19 -5.36 -17.50
CA ASP A 42 -11.10 -4.98 -16.62
C ASP A 42 -11.54 -5.04 -15.15
N ARG A 43 -12.75 -4.53 -14.89
CA ARG A 43 -13.35 -4.65 -13.56
C ARG A 43 -13.52 -6.13 -13.15
N GLN A 44 -14.00 -6.97 -14.05
CA GLN A 44 -14.19 -8.39 -13.75
C GLN A 44 -12.86 -9.09 -13.48
N ARG A 45 -11.84 -8.87 -14.34
CA ARG A 45 -10.49 -9.43 -14.10
C ARG A 45 -9.92 -9.06 -12.73
N ALA A 46 -10.07 -7.80 -12.33
CA ALA A 46 -9.62 -7.36 -11.00
C ALA A 46 -10.39 -8.07 -9.88
N LEU A 47 -11.70 -8.21 -10.03
CA LEU A 47 -12.55 -8.92 -9.08
C LEU A 47 -12.19 -10.41 -8.97
N ASP A 48 -11.97 -11.06 -10.11
CA ASP A 48 -11.57 -12.46 -10.19
C ASP A 48 -10.20 -12.69 -9.50
N THR A 49 -9.29 -11.72 -9.61
CA THR A 49 -8.00 -11.75 -8.91
C THR A 49 -8.21 -11.73 -7.38
N TYR A 50 -9.07 -10.84 -6.86
CA TYR A 50 -9.38 -10.80 -5.43
C TYR A 50 -10.06 -12.07 -4.92
N LEU A 51 -10.94 -12.67 -5.72
CA LEU A 51 -11.70 -13.86 -5.33
C LEU A 51 -10.95 -15.16 -5.60
N GLY A 52 -9.94 -15.14 -6.45
CA GLY A 52 -9.20 -16.32 -6.90
C GLY A 52 -8.17 -16.84 -5.90
N ASP A 53 -7.73 -16.01 -4.94
CA ASP A 53 -6.81 -16.40 -3.89
C ASP A 53 -7.45 -16.24 -2.51
N GLU A 54 -7.65 -17.37 -1.82
CA GLU A 54 -8.29 -17.40 -0.50
C GLU A 54 -7.47 -16.67 0.56
N LYS A 55 -6.14 -16.67 0.44
CA LYS A 55 -5.24 -15.98 1.36
C LYS A 55 -5.36 -14.46 1.20
N ASP A 56 -5.35 -13.97 -0.03
CA ASP A 56 -5.49 -12.56 -0.32
C ASP A 56 -6.87 -12.05 0.11
N LEU A 57 -7.91 -12.83 -0.16
CA LEU A 57 -9.28 -12.53 0.26
C LEU A 57 -9.41 -12.45 1.80
N LYS A 58 -8.77 -13.37 2.53
CA LYS A 58 -8.72 -13.36 4.00
C LYS A 58 -8.00 -12.11 4.52
N ILE A 59 -6.88 -11.74 3.92
CA ILE A 59 -6.11 -10.54 4.28
C ILE A 59 -6.96 -9.28 4.10
N MET A 60 -7.61 -9.14 2.95
CA MET A 60 -8.46 -8.01 2.60
C MET A 60 -9.65 -7.88 3.56
N ARG A 61 -10.37 -8.98 3.82
CA ARG A 61 -11.53 -8.99 4.73
C ARG A 61 -11.13 -8.61 6.15
N ALA A 62 -10.05 -9.19 6.67
CA ALA A 62 -9.55 -8.86 7.99
C ALA A 62 -9.18 -7.38 8.13
N SER A 63 -8.62 -6.78 7.08
CA SER A 63 -8.30 -5.34 7.06
C SER A 63 -9.56 -4.48 7.15
N ALA A 64 -10.58 -4.79 6.33
CA ALA A 64 -11.83 -4.03 6.30
C ALA A 64 -12.60 -4.12 7.64
N GLU A 65 -12.59 -5.30 8.27
CA GLU A 65 -13.23 -5.50 9.58
C GLU A 65 -12.53 -4.71 10.69
N ILE A 66 -11.20 -4.70 10.72
CA ILE A 66 -10.43 -3.90 11.70
C ILE A 66 -10.65 -2.40 11.48
N GLU A 67 -10.66 -1.94 10.24
CA GLU A 67 -10.96 -0.53 9.94
C GLU A 67 -12.36 -0.14 10.42
N HIS A 68 -13.37 -0.98 10.19
CA HIS A 68 -14.73 -0.72 10.64
C HIS A 68 -14.84 -0.68 12.17
N ASP A 69 -14.29 -1.71 12.85
CA ASP A 69 -14.47 -1.92 14.29
C ASP A 69 -13.74 -0.85 15.13
N PHE A 70 -12.65 -0.28 14.59
CA PHE A 70 -11.79 0.67 15.30
C PHE A 70 -11.68 2.04 14.62
N TYR A 71 -12.58 2.36 13.70
CA TYR A 71 -12.57 3.60 12.93
C TYR A 71 -12.55 4.83 13.84
N CYS A 72 -11.54 5.68 13.67
CA CYS A 72 -11.29 6.87 14.51
C CYS A 72 -11.14 6.60 16.02
N GLN A 73 -10.93 5.34 16.44
CA GLN A 73 -10.74 4.95 17.85
C GLN A 73 -9.31 4.42 18.10
N ALA A 74 -8.71 3.76 17.12
CA ALA A 74 -7.37 3.24 17.20
C ALA A 74 -6.41 4.03 16.29
N THR A 75 -5.14 4.06 16.67
CA THR A 75 -4.07 4.53 15.79
C THR A 75 -3.80 3.51 14.68
N ARG A 76 -3.18 3.93 13.57
CA ARG A 76 -2.81 3.02 12.48
C ARG A 76 -1.89 1.88 12.94
N VAL A 77 -1.03 2.13 13.91
CA VAL A 77 -0.16 1.10 14.50
C VAL A 77 -0.99 0.06 15.25
N GLU A 78 -1.95 0.49 16.07
CA GLU A 78 -2.85 -0.42 16.79
C GLU A 78 -3.73 -1.23 15.84
N GLU A 79 -4.28 -0.61 14.80
CA GLU A 79 -5.03 -1.33 13.75
C GLU A 79 -4.15 -2.38 13.07
N THR A 80 -2.90 -2.06 12.75
CA THR A 80 -1.94 -3.01 12.15
C THR A 80 -1.67 -4.19 13.07
N ILE A 81 -1.49 -3.95 14.37
CA ILE A 81 -1.29 -5.00 15.38
C ILE A 81 -2.53 -5.91 15.46
N ARG A 82 -3.72 -5.33 15.53
CA ARG A 82 -4.99 -6.07 15.59
C ARG A 82 -5.22 -6.91 14.33
N TRP A 83 -4.96 -6.32 13.17
CA TRP A 83 -5.03 -6.99 11.88
C TRP A 83 -4.06 -8.18 11.79
N ALA A 84 -2.80 -7.99 12.16
CA ALA A 84 -1.81 -9.06 12.16
C ALA A 84 -2.19 -10.20 13.12
N LYS A 85 -2.69 -9.88 14.32
CA LYS A 85 -3.21 -10.86 15.27
C LYS A 85 -4.43 -11.62 14.73
N LYS A 86 -5.36 -10.94 14.08
CA LYS A 86 -6.54 -11.54 13.46
C LYS A 86 -6.18 -12.53 12.35
N LEU A 87 -5.12 -12.24 11.60
CA LEU A 87 -4.56 -13.14 10.59
C LEU A 87 -3.78 -14.33 11.18
N GLY A 88 -3.47 -14.29 12.47
CA GLY A 88 -2.64 -15.30 13.15
C GLY A 88 -1.15 -15.15 12.83
N ALA A 89 -0.72 -13.98 12.34
CA ALA A 89 0.68 -13.70 12.07
C ALA A 89 1.53 -13.82 13.34
N LYS A 90 2.72 -14.41 13.21
CA LYS A 90 3.72 -14.53 14.27
C LYS A 90 4.95 -13.69 13.99
N LYS A 91 5.23 -13.43 12.72
CA LYS A 91 6.40 -12.73 12.22
C LYS A 91 5.98 -11.49 11.45
N ILE A 92 6.68 -10.40 11.66
CA ILE A 92 6.47 -9.14 10.91
C ILE A 92 7.81 -8.68 10.35
N GLY A 93 7.85 -8.43 9.05
CA GLY A 93 8.97 -7.84 8.35
C GLY A 93 8.79 -6.33 8.19
N ILE A 94 9.84 -5.54 8.42
CA ILE A 94 9.85 -4.10 8.22
C ILE A 94 10.87 -3.75 7.15
N ALA A 95 10.41 -3.43 5.94
CA ALA A 95 11.23 -2.82 4.90
C ALA A 95 11.21 -1.30 5.07
N SER A 96 12.35 -0.69 5.33
CA SER A 96 12.40 0.75 5.59
C SER A 96 13.55 1.46 4.87
N CYS A 97 13.44 2.78 4.75
CA CYS A 97 14.57 3.61 4.37
C CYS A 97 15.60 3.63 5.51
N VAL A 98 16.89 3.67 5.16
CA VAL A 98 17.96 3.80 6.18
C VAL A 98 17.81 5.08 7.03
N GLY A 99 17.21 6.13 6.47
CA GLY A 99 16.91 7.36 7.20
C GLY A 99 15.80 7.22 8.24
N LEU A 100 15.03 6.11 8.24
CA LEU A 100 13.93 5.82 9.15
C LEU A 100 14.21 4.64 10.09
N LEU A 101 15.49 4.25 10.23
CA LEU A 101 15.84 3.11 11.10
C LEU A 101 15.54 3.36 12.59
N LYS A 102 15.57 4.62 13.02
CA LYS A 102 15.17 4.99 14.40
C LYS A 102 13.69 4.71 14.66
N GLU A 103 12.83 5.19 13.78
CA GLU A 103 11.38 4.99 13.84
C GLU A 103 11.04 3.51 13.67
N SER A 104 11.74 2.82 12.77
CA SER A 104 11.60 1.37 12.57
C SER A 104 12.00 0.58 13.82
N HIS A 105 13.05 1.02 14.54
CA HIS A 105 13.46 0.40 15.81
C HIS A 105 12.38 0.57 16.89
N LEU A 106 11.80 1.77 17.03
CA LEU A 106 10.71 2.01 17.98
C LEU A 106 9.47 1.16 17.65
N LEU A 107 9.08 1.11 16.37
CA LEU A 107 7.98 0.27 15.91
C LEU A 107 8.27 -1.22 16.18
N ALA A 108 9.48 -1.69 15.88
CA ALA A 108 9.88 -3.07 16.14
C ALA A 108 9.83 -3.42 17.63
N GLY A 109 10.26 -2.48 18.51
CA GLY A 109 10.15 -2.63 19.97
C GLY A 109 8.70 -2.85 20.38
N LEU A 110 7.82 -1.96 19.97
CA LEU A 110 6.40 -2.05 20.26
C LEU A 110 5.78 -3.37 19.75
N LEU A 111 6.06 -3.77 18.51
CA LEU A 111 5.53 -5.02 17.94
C LEU A 111 6.01 -6.25 18.73
N ARG A 112 7.25 -6.25 19.22
CA ARG A 112 7.79 -7.32 20.08
C ARG A 112 7.05 -7.40 21.42
N GLU A 113 6.72 -6.26 22.04
CA GLU A 113 5.89 -6.22 23.25
C GLU A 113 4.51 -6.85 23.06
N TYR A 114 3.97 -6.76 21.82
CA TYR A 114 2.72 -7.43 21.44
C TYR A 114 2.89 -8.90 21.04
N GLY A 115 4.11 -9.44 21.14
CA GLY A 115 4.41 -10.87 20.98
C GLY A 115 4.76 -11.30 19.55
N PHE A 116 5.15 -10.38 18.68
CA PHE A 116 5.64 -10.72 17.34
C PHE A 116 7.15 -10.92 17.30
N GLU A 117 7.60 -11.85 16.47
CA GLU A 117 8.97 -11.84 15.96
C GLU A 117 9.09 -10.74 14.91
N VAL A 118 10.07 -9.85 15.04
CA VAL A 118 10.21 -8.70 14.13
C VAL A 118 11.59 -8.68 13.50
N TYR A 119 11.59 -8.64 12.18
CA TYR A 119 12.77 -8.52 11.32
C TYR A 119 12.71 -7.18 10.59
N GLY A 120 13.86 -6.57 10.36
CA GLY A 120 13.94 -5.29 9.66
C GLY A 120 15.06 -5.25 8.64
N VAL A 121 14.80 -4.68 7.46
CA VAL A 121 15.79 -4.55 6.39
C VAL A 121 15.79 -3.12 5.85
N GLY A 122 16.96 -2.47 5.90
CA GLY A 122 17.16 -1.13 5.35
C GLY A 122 17.29 -1.13 3.83
N CYS A 123 16.92 -0.03 3.18
CA CYS A 123 16.88 0.05 1.71
C CYS A 123 18.24 -0.02 1.02
N LYS A 124 19.36 0.10 1.75
CA LYS A 124 20.73 0.00 1.20
C LYS A 124 21.30 -1.41 1.30
N ILE A 125 20.47 -2.40 1.59
CA ILE A 125 20.91 -3.78 1.66
C ILE A 125 21.58 -4.23 0.36
N GLY A 126 22.67 -4.99 0.48
CA GLY A 126 23.50 -5.45 -0.62
C GLY A 126 24.55 -4.44 -1.06
N GLU A 127 24.51 -3.20 -0.55
CA GLU A 127 25.49 -2.14 -0.82
C GLU A 127 25.84 -1.97 -2.30
N VAL A 128 24.82 -2.13 -3.19
CA VAL A 128 25.01 -2.07 -4.65
C VAL A 128 25.29 -0.63 -5.07
N PRO A 129 26.46 -0.35 -5.69
CA PRO A 129 26.77 0.98 -6.23
C PRO A 129 25.75 1.40 -7.28
N LYS A 130 25.39 2.67 -7.29
CA LYS A 130 24.48 3.23 -8.31
C LYS A 130 24.99 3.02 -9.72
N THR A 131 26.29 3.15 -9.93
CA THR A 131 26.95 2.97 -11.22
C THR A 131 26.87 1.55 -11.76
N GLU A 132 26.77 0.54 -10.89
CA GLU A 132 26.63 -0.86 -11.28
C GLU A 132 25.30 -1.13 -12.04
N VAL A 133 24.27 -0.33 -11.75
CA VAL A 133 22.96 -0.41 -12.43
C VAL A 133 22.77 0.72 -13.48
N GLY A 134 23.87 1.37 -13.90
CA GLY A 134 23.86 2.39 -14.93
C GLY A 134 23.35 3.78 -14.50
N ILE A 135 23.20 4.01 -13.19
CA ILE A 135 22.90 5.36 -12.69
C ILE A 135 24.18 6.21 -12.79
N PRO A 136 24.10 7.43 -13.36
CA PRO A 136 25.29 8.27 -13.54
C PRO A 136 26.03 8.56 -12.22
N GLU A 137 27.38 8.55 -12.28
CA GLU A 137 28.27 8.77 -11.13
C GLU A 137 27.93 10.05 -10.35
N ARG A 138 27.55 11.14 -11.04
CA ARG A 138 27.12 12.39 -10.38
C ARG A 138 25.99 12.19 -9.36
N CYS A 139 25.21 11.11 -9.46
CA CYS A 139 24.14 10.81 -8.52
C CYS A 139 24.66 10.21 -7.21
N GLU A 140 25.94 9.90 -7.11
CA GLU A 140 26.57 9.39 -5.89
C GLU A 140 26.78 10.49 -4.83
N GLU A 141 26.70 11.78 -5.21
CA GLU A 141 26.73 12.92 -4.28
C GLU A 141 25.67 12.81 -3.18
N VAL A 142 24.52 12.19 -3.48
CA VAL A 142 23.46 11.94 -2.50
C VAL A 142 23.50 10.52 -1.93
N GLY A 143 24.64 9.86 -2.03
CA GLY A 143 24.93 8.53 -1.51
C GLY A 143 25.28 7.52 -2.60
N VAL A 144 26.35 6.75 -2.37
CA VAL A 144 26.94 5.82 -3.35
C VAL A 144 26.00 4.67 -3.70
N HIS A 145 25.38 4.05 -2.70
CA HIS A 145 24.56 2.86 -2.91
C HIS A 145 23.12 3.19 -3.31
N MET A 146 22.57 2.40 -4.21
CA MET A 146 21.17 2.48 -4.61
C MET A 146 20.20 1.97 -3.51
N CYS A 147 18.93 2.35 -3.59
CA CYS A 147 17.89 1.68 -2.83
C CYS A 147 17.51 0.36 -3.52
N ASN A 148 17.41 -0.73 -2.75
CA ASN A 148 17.18 -2.06 -3.29
C ASN A 148 15.90 -2.71 -2.69
N PRO A 149 14.69 -2.21 -3.09
CA PRO A 149 13.43 -2.74 -2.57
C PRO A 149 13.18 -4.21 -2.98
N ILE A 150 13.74 -4.64 -4.10
CA ILE A 150 13.63 -6.04 -4.53
C ILE A 150 14.33 -6.95 -3.52
N LEU A 151 15.57 -6.61 -3.15
CA LEU A 151 16.31 -7.41 -2.16
C LEU A 151 15.69 -7.30 -0.76
N GLN A 152 15.14 -6.13 -0.38
CA GLN A 152 14.37 -6.03 0.87
C GLN A 152 13.20 -7.03 0.90
N ALA A 153 12.45 -7.13 -0.20
CA ALA A 153 11.31 -8.06 -0.28
C ALA A 153 11.75 -9.53 -0.29
N GLN A 154 12.92 -9.84 -0.85
CA GLN A 154 13.46 -11.22 -0.87
C GLN A 154 13.98 -11.68 0.48
N MET A 155 14.41 -10.73 1.33
CA MET A 155 15.00 -11.04 2.64
C MET A 155 13.96 -11.08 3.78
N LEU A 156 12.74 -10.60 3.55
CA LEU A 156 11.63 -10.60 4.50
C LEU A 156 10.57 -11.63 4.16
#